data_2842042cd9c820f8420a683b23b6d40f
#
_entry.id   2842042cd9c820f8420a683b23b6d40f
#
_cell.length_a   1.000
_cell.length_b   1.000
_cell.length_c   1.000
_cell.angle_alpha   90.00
_cell.angle_beta   90.00
_cell.angle_gamma   90.00
#
_symmetry.space_group_name_H-M   'P 1'
#
loop_
_entity.id
_entity.type
_entity.pdbx_description
1 polymer ?
#
loop_
_entity_poly.entity_id
_entity_poly.type
_entity_poly.pdbx_seq_one_letter_code
_entity_poly.pdbx_strand_id
1 'polypeptide(L)'
;GEIISAILEKKDAEFTCSAKDYHYLMPKTKRFHDHMLYEVKNECRFVNSMEEMTDPIMKLAVFEPAGLTEESVKYWMDRFGKECVVVTSGNEWIDFIPFGTNKAKGIREYQKRYHISPEECIAFGDEYNDIEMLKAVKYGFAMEHSKEGVRSAASYMTKQVEPVLEKLIRAKGKIEEVI
;
A
#
# COMPACT_ATOMS: atom_id res chain seq x y z
N GLY A 1 18.51 2.47 -7.59
CA GLY A 1 19.88 2.08 -7.48
C GLY A 1 20.20 1.23 -6.25
N GLU A 2 20.55 1.84 -5.13
CA GLU A 2 21.18 1.13 -3.99
C GLU A 2 20.33 0.01 -3.37
N ILE A 3 19.04 0.22 -3.19
CA ILE A 3 18.14 -0.82 -2.65
C ILE A 3 18.12 -2.04 -3.58
N ILE A 4 17.99 -1.83 -4.89
CA ILE A 4 17.98 -2.94 -5.85
C ILE A 4 19.32 -3.68 -5.82
N SER A 5 20.43 -2.96 -5.79
CA SER A 5 21.78 -3.57 -5.68
C SER A 5 21.87 -4.44 -4.44
N ALA A 6 21.41 -3.95 -3.29
CA ALA A 6 21.41 -4.72 -2.04
C ALA A 6 20.53 -6.00 -2.12
N ILE A 7 19.40 -5.94 -2.83
CA ILE A 7 18.55 -7.11 -3.05
C ILE A 7 19.22 -8.12 -3.98
N LEU A 8 19.91 -7.63 -5.01
CA LEU A 8 20.61 -8.51 -5.95
C LEU A 8 21.76 -9.29 -5.28
N GLU A 9 22.39 -8.70 -4.28
CA GLU A 9 23.42 -9.36 -3.47
C GLU A 9 22.85 -10.47 -2.56
N LYS A 10 21.58 -10.34 -2.14
CA LYS A 10 20.93 -11.30 -1.25
C LYS A 10 20.30 -12.44 -2.06
N LYS A 11 20.85 -13.66 -1.93
CA LYS A 11 20.46 -14.84 -2.74
C LYS A 11 18.99 -15.21 -2.64
N ASP A 12 18.40 -15.04 -1.46
CA ASP A 12 17.05 -15.49 -1.12
C ASP A 12 16.00 -14.36 -1.18
N ALA A 13 16.35 -13.23 -1.78
CA ALA A 13 15.44 -12.11 -1.95
C ALA A 13 15.19 -11.83 -3.43
N GLU A 14 13.95 -11.56 -3.74
CA GLU A 14 13.46 -11.11 -5.03
C GLU A 14 12.89 -9.70 -4.90
N PHE A 15 12.56 -9.03 -5.99
CA PHE A 15 11.97 -7.70 -5.89
C PHE A 15 11.02 -7.39 -7.03
N THR A 16 10.18 -6.39 -6.80
CA THR A 16 9.35 -5.76 -7.81
C THR A 16 9.45 -4.25 -7.68
N CYS A 17 9.50 -3.56 -8.82
CA CYS A 17 9.43 -2.11 -8.88
C CYS A 17 8.11 -1.69 -9.51
N SER A 18 7.23 -1.07 -8.72
CA SER A 18 5.93 -0.60 -9.20
C SER A 18 6.11 0.70 -10.00
N ALA A 19 5.77 0.67 -11.27
CA ALA A 19 5.54 1.83 -12.12
C ALA A 19 4.05 2.21 -12.11
N LYS A 20 3.64 3.11 -12.98
CA LYS A 20 2.25 3.60 -13.00
C LYS A 20 1.23 2.50 -13.30
N ASP A 21 1.47 1.70 -14.32
CA ASP A 21 0.48 0.78 -14.87
C ASP A 21 0.92 -0.71 -14.78
N TYR A 22 2.14 -0.98 -14.33
CA TYR A 22 2.70 -2.34 -14.24
C TYR A 22 3.87 -2.41 -13.24
N HIS A 23 4.34 -3.62 -13.00
CA HIS A 23 5.53 -3.89 -12.20
C HIS A 23 6.69 -4.33 -13.09
N TYR A 24 7.84 -3.72 -12.91
CA TYR A 24 9.09 -4.26 -13.43
C TYR A 24 9.52 -5.46 -12.58
N LEU A 25 9.87 -6.53 -13.25
CA LEU A 25 10.37 -7.77 -12.66
C LEU A 25 11.69 -8.18 -13.32
N MET A 26 12.65 -8.55 -12.47
CA MET A 26 13.89 -9.19 -12.85
C MET A 26 14.08 -10.46 -12.00
N PRO A 27 13.24 -11.51 -12.24
CA PRO A 27 13.16 -12.65 -11.36
C PRO A 27 14.43 -13.50 -11.42
N LYS A 28 14.99 -13.85 -10.26
CA LYS A 28 16.09 -14.79 -10.13
C LYS A 28 15.61 -16.24 -10.19
N THR A 29 14.36 -16.45 -9.81
CA THR A 29 13.76 -17.79 -9.69
C THR A 29 12.46 -17.93 -10.48
N LYS A 30 12.22 -19.15 -11.01
CA LYS A 30 10.94 -19.48 -11.64
C LYS A 30 9.77 -19.38 -10.63
N ARG A 31 10.02 -19.71 -9.35
CA ARG A 31 9.01 -19.61 -8.29
C ARG A 31 8.47 -18.19 -8.17
N PHE A 32 9.36 -17.18 -8.12
CA PHE A 32 8.95 -15.78 -8.02
C PHE A 32 8.25 -15.31 -9.29
N HIS A 33 8.77 -15.67 -10.47
CA HIS A 33 8.12 -15.41 -11.74
C HIS A 33 6.68 -15.91 -11.76
N ASP A 34 6.46 -17.17 -11.40
CA ASP A 34 5.15 -17.80 -11.40
C ASP A 34 4.23 -17.19 -10.33
N HIS A 35 4.76 -16.89 -9.14
CA HIS A 35 4.04 -16.19 -8.06
C HIS A 35 3.47 -14.86 -8.55
N MET A 36 4.28 -14.03 -9.20
CA MET A 36 3.82 -12.74 -9.70
C MET A 36 2.75 -12.85 -10.80
N LEU A 37 2.88 -13.80 -11.71
CA LEU A 37 1.95 -13.97 -12.82
C LEU A 37 0.63 -14.66 -12.44
N TYR A 38 0.68 -15.68 -11.59
CA TYR A 38 -0.47 -16.55 -11.35
C TYR A 38 -1.17 -16.31 -10.02
N GLU A 39 -0.46 -15.82 -9.00
CA GLU A 39 -1.00 -15.57 -7.67
C GLU A 39 -1.28 -14.08 -7.47
N VAL A 40 -0.28 -13.21 -7.66
CA VAL A 40 -0.44 -11.75 -7.52
C VAL A 40 -1.24 -11.17 -8.68
N LYS A 41 -1.05 -11.69 -9.90
CA LYS A 41 -1.80 -11.33 -11.13
C LYS A 41 -1.74 -9.85 -11.52
N ASN A 42 -0.67 -9.18 -11.14
CA ASN A 42 -0.43 -7.82 -11.58
C ASN A 42 0.14 -7.81 -13.00
N GLU A 43 -0.10 -6.71 -13.72
CA GLU A 43 0.57 -6.49 -15.00
C GLU A 43 2.08 -6.36 -14.78
N CYS A 44 2.87 -7.17 -15.50
CA CYS A 44 4.30 -7.28 -15.30
C CYS A 44 5.09 -7.04 -16.58
N ARG A 45 6.19 -6.30 -16.46
CA ARG A 45 7.19 -6.14 -17.51
C ARG A 45 8.50 -6.76 -17.06
N PHE A 46 8.94 -7.80 -17.76
CA PHE A 46 10.20 -8.45 -17.47
C PHE A 46 11.36 -7.66 -18.07
N VAL A 47 12.42 -7.49 -17.28
CA VAL A 47 13.65 -6.81 -17.66
C VAL A 47 14.86 -7.64 -17.29
N ASN A 48 15.96 -7.45 -18.00
CA ASN A 48 17.22 -8.15 -17.73
C ASN A 48 18.23 -7.29 -16.96
N SER A 49 17.98 -5.98 -16.89
CA SER A 49 18.84 -5.04 -16.18
C SER A 49 18.05 -3.84 -15.65
N MET A 50 18.66 -3.10 -14.71
CA MET A 50 18.04 -1.89 -14.15
C MET A 50 17.90 -0.76 -15.16
N GLU A 51 18.76 -0.71 -16.17
CA GLU A 51 18.76 0.31 -17.23
C GLU A 51 17.51 0.21 -18.12
N GLU A 52 16.89 -0.98 -18.17
CA GLU A 52 15.63 -1.18 -18.88
C GLU A 52 14.40 -0.65 -18.13
N MET A 53 14.56 -0.28 -16.84
CA MET A 53 13.51 0.32 -16.03
C MET A 53 13.47 1.84 -16.26
N THR A 54 12.85 2.26 -17.34
CA THR A 54 12.86 3.67 -17.81
C THR A 54 11.77 4.54 -17.21
N ASP A 55 10.73 3.94 -16.61
CA ASP A 55 9.62 4.69 -16.01
C ASP A 55 9.92 5.08 -14.55
N PRO A 56 9.29 6.15 -14.06
CA PRO A 56 9.36 6.50 -12.64
C PRO A 56 8.88 5.37 -11.74
N ILE A 57 9.71 4.94 -10.80
CA ILE A 57 9.36 3.92 -9.81
C ILE A 57 8.66 4.58 -8.62
N MET A 58 7.43 4.16 -8.36
CA MET A 58 6.59 4.69 -7.27
C MET A 58 6.79 3.92 -5.96
N LYS A 59 7.05 2.62 -6.05
CA LYS A 59 7.29 1.73 -4.91
C LYS A 59 8.24 0.61 -5.32
N LEU A 60 9.11 0.23 -4.42
CA LEU A 60 9.92 -0.97 -4.53
C LEU A 60 9.50 -1.92 -3.42
N ALA A 61 9.36 -3.20 -3.71
CA ALA A 61 9.09 -4.22 -2.73
C ALA A 61 10.10 -5.37 -2.83
N VAL A 62 10.56 -5.84 -1.67
CA VAL A 62 11.36 -7.06 -1.53
C VAL A 62 10.44 -8.21 -1.20
N PHE A 63 10.66 -9.35 -1.83
CA PHE A 63 9.98 -10.59 -1.55
C PHE A 63 10.99 -11.63 -1.02
N GLU A 64 10.74 -12.15 0.16
CA GLU A 64 11.53 -13.23 0.77
C GLU A 64 10.68 -14.50 0.83
N PRO A 65 10.90 -15.46 -0.09
CA PRO A 65 10.02 -16.64 -0.25
C PRO A 65 9.96 -17.57 0.96
N ALA A 66 10.96 -17.50 1.85
CA ALA A 66 11.00 -18.29 3.09
C ALA A 66 10.20 -17.64 4.23
N GLY A 67 9.65 -16.45 4.01
CA GLY A 67 9.02 -15.60 5.00
C GLY A 67 10.01 -14.65 5.68
N LEU A 68 9.49 -13.52 6.14
CA LEU A 68 10.26 -12.50 6.85
C LEU A 68 10.62 -12.98 8.25
N THR A 69 11.86 -12.75 8.65
CA THR A 69 12.33 -12.89 10.03
C THR A 69 12.55 -11.52 10.67
N GLU A 70 12.57 -11.45 11.99
CA GLU A 70 12.89 -10.21 12.71
C GLU A 70 14.27 -9.66 12.28
N GLU A 71 15.24 -10.54 12.06
CA GLU A 71 16.58 -10.18 11.60
C GLU A 71 16.54 -9.57 10.19
N SER A 72 15.78 -10.17 9.28
CA SER A 72 15.61 -9.66 7.92
C SER A 72 14.94 -8.28 7.91
N VAL A 73 13.84 -8.13 8.64
CA VAL A 73 13.14 -6.83 8.76
C VAL A 73 14.10 -5.77 9.35
N LYS A 74 14.82 -6.13 10.42
CA LYS A 74 15.80 -5.23 11.02
C LYS A 74 16.91 -4.84 10.05
N TYR A 75 17.43 -5.77 9.27
CA TYR A 75 18.46 -5.49 8.25
C TYR A 75 18.00 -4.40 7.27
N TRP A 76 16.80 -4.54 6.72
CA TRP A 76 16.26 -3.58 5.76
C TRP A 76 15.96 -2.21 6.40
N MET A 77 15.42 -2.21 7.62
CA MET A 77 15.13 -0.99 8.37
C MET A 77 16.41 -0.23 8.75
N ASP A 78 17.43 -0.92 9.26
CA ASP A 78 18.71 -0.29 9.64
C ASP A 78 19.43 0.31 8.43
N ARG A 79 19.35 -0.36 7.29
CA ARG A 79 20.05 0.04 6.07
C ARG A 79 19.38 1.20 5.34
N PHE A 80 18.07 1.19 5.22
CA PHE A 80 17.32 2.13 4.36
C PHE A 80 16.26 2.97 5.07
N GLY A 81 15.98 2.71 6.34
CA GLY A 81 14.95 3.42 7.09
C GLY A 81 15.22 4.92 7.32
N LYS A 82 16.44 5.40 7.03
CA LYS A 82 16.77 6.83 7.03
C LYS A 82 16.47 7.52 5.69
N GLU A 83 16.27 6.76 4.62
CA GLU A 83 16.11 7.27 3.27
C GLU A 83 14.66 7.12 2.77
N CYS A 84 13.94 6.13 3.31
CA CYS A 84 12.54 5.85 2.96
C CYS A 84 11.80 5.18 4.12
N VAL A 85 10.49 5.08 4.01
CA VAL A 85 9.66 4.28 4.91
C VAL A 85 9.85 2.81 4.51
N VAL A 86 10.25 1.97 5.47
CA VAL A 86 10.39 0.52 5.31
C VAL A 86 9.30 -0.14 6.13
N VAL A 87 8.37 -0.82 5.49
CA VAL A 87 7.23 -1.47 6.16
C VAL A 87 7.02 -2.89 5.65
N THR A 88 6.58 -3.77 6.54
CA THR A 88 6.17 -5.13 6.16
C THR A 88 4.77 -5.12 5.56
N SER A 89 4.56 -5.93 4.52
CA SER A 89 3.28 -6.13 3.86
C SER A 89 3.03 -7.65 3.75
N GLY A 90 2.28 -8.18 4.70
CA GLY A 90 2.13 -9.64 4.87
C GLY A 90 3.38 -10.30 5.47
N ASN A 91 3.54 -11.61 5.21
CA ASN A 91 4.59 -12.43 5.81
C ASN A 91 5.87 -12.55 4.97
N GLU A 92 5.85 -12.11 3.73
CA GLU A 92 6.94 -12.34 2.76
C GLU A 92 7.43 -11.05 2.11
N TRP A 93 6.75 -9.90 2.34
CA TRP A 93 7.00 -8.66 1.64
C TRP A 93 7.46 -7.52 2.54
N ILE A 94 8.43 -6.75 2.05
CA ILE A 94 8.86 -5.47 2.63
C ILE A 94 8.75 -4.40 1.54
N ASP A 95 7.97 -3.37 1.81
CA ASP A 95 7.78 -2.21 0.94
C ASP A 95 8.75 -1.08 1.32
N PHE A 96 9.41 -0.51 0.32
CA PHE A 96 10.17 0.73 0.40
C PHE A 96 9.38 1.84 -0.25
N ILE A 97 8.95 2.82 0.54
CA ILE A 97 8.03 3.87 0.13
C ILE A 97 8.68 5.24 0.40
N PRO A 98 8.65 6.18 -0.55
CA PRO A 98 9.18 7.53 -0.30
C PRO A 98 8.56 8.18 0.93
N PHE A 99 9.35 8.89 1.73
CA PHE A 99 8.83 9.63 2.89
C PHE A 99 7.68 10.56 2.52
N GLY A 100 6.73 10.68 3.42
CA GLY A 100 5.53 11.50 3.22
C GLY A 100 4.53 10.93 2.21
N THR A 101 4.72 9.70 1.73
CA THR A 101 3.74 8.98 0.93
C THR A 101 2.89 8.14 1.86
N ASN A 102 1.58 8.44 1.91
CA ASN A 102 0.58 7.67 2.64
C ASN A 102 -0.79 7.86 1.97
N LYS A 103 -1.78 7.07 2.39
CA LYS A 103 -3.14 7.10 1.82
C LYS A 103 -3.80 8.48 1.98
N ALA A 104 -3.58 9.16 3.10
CA ALA A 104 -4.10 10.51 3.34
C ALA A 104 -3.55 11.55 2.36
N LYS A 105 -2.26 11.45 2.01
CA LYS A 105 -1.67 12.34 1.00
C LYS A 105 -2.36 12.16 -0.35
N GLY A 106 -2.59 10.93 -0.77
CA GLY A 106 -3.32 10.62 -2.00
C GLY A 106 -4.73 11.26 -2.00
N ILE A 107 -5.47 11.10 -0.90
CA ILE A 107 -6.80 11.70 -0.76
C ILE A 107 -6.74 13.23 -0.81
N ARG A 108 -5.81 13.86 -0.07
CA ARG A 108 -5.67 15.33 -0.07
C ARG A 108 -5.31 15.89 -1.45
N GLU A 109 -4.45 15.21 -2.21
CA GLU A 109 -4.15 15.58 -3.59
C GLU A 109 -5.38 15.45 -4.50
N TYR A 110 -6.20 14.43 -4.28
CA TYR A 110 -7.46 14.22 -5.00
C TYR A 110 -8.48 15.32 -4.65
N GLN A 111 -8.67 15.59 -3.37
CA GLN A 111 -9.52 16.67 -2.86
C GLN A 111 -9.13 18.02 -3.46
N LYS A 112 -7.84 18.35 -3.43
CA LYS A 112 -7.30 19.57 -4.02
C LYS A 112 -7.53 19.63 -5.53
N ARG A 113 -7.24 18.56 -6.25
CA ARG A 113 -7.34 18.51 -7.71
C ARG A 113 -8.77 18.67 -8.22
N TYR A 114 -9.72 18.10 -7.51
CA TYR A 114 -11.13 18.09 -7.90
C TYR A 114 -12.00 19.07 -7.10
N HIS A 115 -11.38 19.88 -6.24
CA HIS A 115 -12.07 20.84 -5.36
C HIS A 115 -13.15 20.18 -4.47
N ILE A 116 -12.84 18.98 -3.97
CA ILE A 116 -13.71 18.21 -3.07
C ILE A 116 -13.29 18.49 -1.63
N SER A 117 -14.23 18.87 -0.78
CA SER A 117 -13.95 19.09 0.65
C SER A 117 -13.90 17.79 1.45
N PRO A 118 -13.26 17.75 2.61
CA PRO A 118 -13.32 16.59 3.51
C PRO A 118 -14.75 16.17 3.89
N GLU A 119 -15.68 17.14 3.93
CA GLU A 119 -17.11 16.94 4.22
C GLU A 119 -17.85 16.15 3.14
N GLU A 120 -17.31 16.11 1.93
CA GLU A 120 -17.86 15.37 0.79
C GLU A 120 -17.21 13.99 0.61
N CYS A 121 -16.34 13.60 1.56
CA CYS A 121 -15.55 12.38 1.46
C CYS A 121 -15.94 11.37 2.51
N ILE A 122 -16.04 10.10 2.06
CA ILE A 122 -16.14 8.92 2.91
C ILE A 122 -14.91 8.03 2.67
N ALA A 123 -14.39 7.42 3.73
CA ALA A 123 -13.30 6.45 3.65
C ALA A 123 -13.57 5.27 4.57
N PHE A 124 -13.10 4.10 4.17
CA PHE A 124 -13.15 2.86 4.95
C PHE A 124 -11.73 2.32 5.13
N GLY A 125 -11.41 1.84 6.33
CA GLY A 125 -10.10 1.32 6.64
C GLY A 125 -10.12 0.32 7.80
N ASP A 126 -9.13 -0.56 7.84
CA ASP A 126 -9.03 -1.63 8.84
C ASP A 126 -7.63 -1.78 9.44
N GLU A 127 -6.59 -1.22 8.80
CA GLU A 127 -5.21 -1.33 9.23
C GLU A 127 -4.61 0.01 9.70
N TYR A 128 -3.48 -0.06 10.42
CA TYR A 128 -2.80 1.13 10.96
C TYR A 128 -2.41 2.16 9.88
N ASN A 129 -2.10 1.72 8.67
CA ASN A 129 -1.78 2.59 7.54
C ASN A 129 -3.00 3.35 6.98
N ASP A 130 -4.21 3.03 7.46
CA ASP A 130 -5.46 3.71 7.11
C ASP A 130 -5.80 4.88 8.05
N ILE A 131 -5.19 4.93 9.24
CA ILE A 131 -5.53 5.92 10.27
C ILE A 131 -5.51 7.35 9.73
N GLU A 132 -4.47 7.71 9.02
CA GLU A 132 -4.33 9.07 8.49
C GLU A 132 -5.32 9.34 7.36
N MET A 133 -5.70 8.32 6.59
CA MET A 133 -6.76 8.37 5.59
C MET A 133 -8.12 8.62 6.24
N LEU A 134 -8.45 7.87 7.29
CA LEU A 134 -9.70 8.03 8.03
C LEU A 134 -9.83 9.41 8.66
N LYS A 135 -8.71 10.00 9.11
CA LYS A 135 -8.65 11.38 9.64
C LYS A 135 -8.66 12.48 8.56
N ALA A 136 -8.37 12.14 7.31
CA ALA A 136 -8.33 13.11 6.21
C ALA A 136 -9.72 13.39 5.60
N VAL A 137 -10.74 12.67 6.04
CA VAL A 137 -12.12 12.80 5.59
C VAL A 137 -13.05 13.02 6.80
N LYS A 138 -14.22 13.63 6.57
CA LYS A 138 -15.20 13.82 7.64
C LYS A 138 -15.84 12.47 8.04
N TYR A 139 -16.08 11.61 7.08
CA TYR A 139 -16.79 10.34 7.29
C TYR A 139 -15.82 9.16 7.17
N GLY A 140 -14.89 9.06 8.12
CA GLY A 140 -13.96 7.93 8.23
C GLY A 140 -14.59 6.77 8.99
N PHE A 141 -14.74 5.61 8.36
CA PHE A 141 -15.26 4.39 8.93
C PHE A 141 -14.16 3.37 9.17
N ALA A 142 -13.95 2.98 10.42
CA ALA A 142 -13.14 1.79 10.73
C ALA A 142 -14.01 0.54 10.62
N MET A 143 -13.39 -0.55 10.14
CA MET A 143 -14.04 -1.85 10.20
C MET A 143 -14.11 -2.34 11.65
N GLU A 144 -15.21 -2.96 12.07
CA GLU A 144 -15.39 -3.42 13.45
C GLU A 144 -14.34 -4.44 13.91
N HIS A 145 -13.80 -5.24 12.98
CA HIS A 145 -12.74 -6.21 13.24
C HIS A 145 -11.34 -5.61 13.36
N SER A 146 -11.20 -4.30 13.07
CA SER A 146 -9.90 -3.59 13.14
C SER A 146 -9.34 -3.58 14.56
N LYS A 147 -8.04 -3.32 14.66
CA LYS A 147 -7.36 -3.07 15.94
C LYS A 147 -7.90 -1.80 16.60
N GLU A 148 -7.87 -1.78 17.94
CA GLU A 148 -8.42 -0.66 18.74
C GLU A 148 -7.89 0.72 18.30
N GLY A 149 -6.60 0.83 18.00
CA GLY A 149 -6.00 2.09 17.54
C GLY A 149 -6.60 2.62 16.23
N VAL A 150 -7.05 1.73 15.35
CA VAL A 150 -7.71 2.11 14.08
C VAL A 150 -9.14 2.56 14.38
N ARG A 151 -9.89 1.79 15.21
CA ARG A 151 -11.25 2.15 15.59
C ARG A 151 -11.32 3.49 16.33
N SER A 152 -10.39 3.73 17.25
CA SER A 152 -10.32 4.99 18.01
C SER A 152 -9.96 6.21 17.16
N ALA A 153 -9.36 5.99 16.00
CA ALA A 153 -8.96 7.06 15.07
C ALA A 153 -10.06 7.45 14.07
N ALA A 154 -11.06 6.59 13.89
CA ALA A 154 -12.17 6.80 12.98
C ALA A 154 -13.35 7.53 13.66
N SER A 155 -14.14 8.24 12.86
CA SER A 155 -15.37 8.90 13.34
C SER A 155 -16.53 7.92 13.48
N TYR A 156 -16.52 6.83 12.71
CA TYR A 156 -17.59 5.83 12.64
C TYR A 156 -17.02 4.42 12.54
N MET A 157 -17.88 3.43 12.75
CA MET A 157 -17.56 2.01 12.60
C MET A 157 -18.60 1.30 11.74
N THR A 158 -18.18 0.26 11.02
CA THR A 158 -19.08 -0.61 10.28
C THR A 158 -18.55 -2.04 10.22
N LYS A 159 -19.46 -3.01 10.08
CA LYS A 159 -19.10 -4.41 9.81
C LYS A 159 -18.72 -4.64 8.36
N GLN A 160 -19.37 -3.93 7.46
CA GLN A 160 -19.25 -4.10 6.01
C GLN A 160 -19.39 -2.76 5.32
N VAL A 161 -18.70 -2.59 4.21
CA VAL A 161 -18.72 -1.36 3.39
C VAL A 161 -20.05 -1.21 2.63
N GLU A 162 -20.52 -2.31 2.05
CA GLU A 162 -21.66 -2.34 1.13
C GLU A 162 -22.94 -1.76 1.74
N PRO A 163 -23.37 -2.13 2.99
CA PRO A 163 -24.58 -1.56 3.57
C PRO A 163 -24.53 -0.05 3.76
N VAL A 164 -23.35 0.51 4.04
CA VAL A 164 -23.17 1.97 4.15
C VAL A 164 -23.32 2.63 2.78
N LEU A 165 -22.70 2.06 1.74
CA LEU A 165 -22.81 2.55 0.38
C LEU A 165 -24.24 2.42 -0.18
N GLU A 166 -24.95 1.32 0.10
CA GLU A 166 -26.35 1.16 -0.29
C GLU A 166 -27.25 2.23 0.33
N LYS A 167 -27.08 2.52 1.62
CA LYS A 167 -27.82 3.60 2.28
C LYS A 167 -27.50 4.95 1.64
N LEU A 168 -26.22 5.22 1.37
CA LEU A 168 -25.78 6.47 0.72
C LEU A 168 -26.43 6.64 -0.67
N ILE A 169 -26.50 5.58 -1.46
CA ILE A 169 -27.16 5.59 -2.77
C ILE A 169 -28.66 5.90 -2.61
N ARG A 170 -29.35 5.24 -1.67
CA ARG A 170 -30.77 5.49 -1.37
C ARG A 170 -31.03 6.93 -0.91
N ALA A 171 -30.11 7.47 -0.10
CA ALA A 171 -30.15 8.86 0.37
C ALA A 171 -29.67 9.87 -0.69
N LYS A 172 -29.44 9.44 -1.95
CA LYS A 172 -28.95 10.27 -3.06
C LYS A 172 -27.70 11.08 -2.72
N GLY A 173 -26.76 10.45 -2.02
CA GLY A 173 -25.51 11.05 -1.62
C GLY A 173 -25.54 11.90 -0.34
N LYS A 174 -26.68 12.01 0.34
CA LYS A 174 -26.78 12.74 1.62
C LYS A 174 -26.29 11.86 2.75
N ILE A 175 -25.03 11.98 3.08
CA ILE A 175 -24.39 11.10 4.06
C ILE A 175 -24.92 11.28 5.48
N GLU A 176 -25.43 12.47 5.82
CA GLU A 176 -26.06 12.74 7.13
C GLU A 176 -27.35 11.90 7.36
N GLU A 177 -27.94 11.38 6.30
CA GLU A 177 -29.10 10.49 6.39
C GLU A 177 -28.69 9.00 6.57
N VAL A 178 -27.39 8.70 6.60
CA VAL A 178 -26.82 7.34 6.60
C VAL A 178 -26.17 6.95 7.94
N ILE A 179 -25.67 7.95 8.68
CA ILE A 179 -24.93 7.83 9.95
C ILE A 179 -25.81 8.05 11.17
#